data_78694b7301906ef14f3f6e67605136e2
#
_entry.id   78694b7301906ef14f3f6e67605136e2
#
_cell.length_a   1.000
_cell.length_b   1.000
_cell.length_c   1.000
_cell.angle_alpha   90.00
_cell.angle_beta   90.00
_cell.angle_gamma   90.00
#
_symmetry.space_group_name_H-M   'P 1'
#
loop_
_entity.id
_entity.type
_entity.pdbx_description
1 polymer ?
#
loop_
_entity_poly.entity_id
_entity_poly.type
_entity_poly.pdbx_seq_one_letter_code
_entity_poly.pdbx_strand_id
1 'polypeptide(L)'
;MNAQEIHAKLKTQFGDAVGDLSDAKVDPFVTVEADWIVEICQFAQAEAGLEFDYCEDVTGIDWPARKLIEIVYHLFSLQHRHQIVLKVVADRGQPSVPSVQGVWKAANWLEREVYDMLGVSFSGHPDMRRILLPDDWVGHPLRKDYQEAGGYHGVTNTRPDPLVKLGQKVEEERKAIAAAAPPPVATPATATPSGGFGTDSPPHQPPRASHAPVAATNTAPASVSATATAPAPATAPAPDKKESPNG
;
A
#
# COMPACT_ATOMS: atom_id res chain seq x y z
N MET A 1 -5.98 12.23 25.30
CA MET A 1 -4.94 11.20 25.56
C MET A 1 -3.95 11.22 24.41
N ASN A 2 -2.69 10.83 24.67
CA ASN A 2 -1.71 10.63 23.58
C ASN A 2 -1.79 9.19 23.04
N ALA A 3 -1.12 8.93 21.91
CA ALA A 3 -1.16 7.61 21.27
C ALA A 3 -0.58 6.49 22.14
N GLN A 4 0.42 6.80 22.98
CA GLN A 4 1.03 5.84 23.91
C GLN A 4 0.06 5.43 25.01
N GLU A 5 -0.71 6.37 25.55
CA GLU A 5 -1.74 6.08 26.57
C GLU A 5 -2.88 5.24 25.99
N ILE A 6 -3.31 5.54 24.76
CA ILE A 6 -4.32 4.76 24.03
C ILE A 6 -3.80 3.34 23.80
N HIS A 7 -2.58 3.21 23.27
CA HIS A 7 -1.95 1.91 23.05
C HIS A 7 -1.82 1.10 24.34
N ALA A 8 -1.37 1.74 25.45
CA ALA A 8 -1.25 1.06 26.74
C ALA A 8 -2.60 0.49 27.23
N LYS A 9 -3.70 1.23 27.07
CA LYS A 9 -5.05 0.73 27.39
C LYS A 9 -5.44 -0.46 26.52
N LEU A 10 -5.25 -0.37 25.21
CA LEU A 10 -5.54 -1.46 24.29
C LEU A 10 -4.69 -2.70 24.59
N LYS A 11 -3.39 -2.52 24.83
CA LYS A 11 -2.45 -3.61 25.16
C LYS A 11 -2.81 -4.28 26.49
N THR A 12 -3.26 -3.51 27.47
CA THR A 12 -3.69 -4.06 28.79
C THR A 12 -4.92 -4.95 28.65
N GLN A 13 -5.86 -4.59 27.76
CA GLN A 13 -7.11 -5.33 27.58
C GLN A 13 -6.97 -6.55 26.66
N PHE A 14 -6.20 -6.44 25.58
CA PHE A 14 -6.14 -7.45 24.51
C PHE A 14 -4.78 -8.15 24.41
N GLY A 15 -3.80 -7.75 25.21
CA GLY A 15 -2.51 -8.43 25.27
C GLY A 15 -1.81 -8.52 23.92
N ASP A 16 -1.52 -9.76 23.49
CA ASP A 16 -0.75 -10.04 22.27
C ASP A 16 -1.49 -9.78 20.98
N ALA A 17 -2.83 -9.68 20.99
CA ALA A 17 -3.62 -9.31 19.84
C ALA A 17 -3.36 -7.87 19.36
N VAL A 18 -2.77 -7.04 20.23
CA VAL A 18 -2.35 -5.67 19.96
C VAL A 18 -0.84 -5.63 19.84
N GLY A 19 -0.32 -5.35 18.66
CA GLY A 19 1.12 -5.19 18.40
C GLY A 19 1.71 -3.92 19.04
N ASP A 20 2.95 -3.63 18.69
CA ASP A 20 3.64 -2.45 19.20
C ASP A 20 3.17 -1.17 18.48
N LEU A 21 3.19 -0.07 19.22
CA LEU A 21 2.91 1.25 18.67
C LEU A 21 4.06 1.67 17.76
N SER A 22 3.75 1.97 16.51
CA SER A 22 4.70 2.65 15.62
C SER A 22 4.61 4.15 15.84
N ASP A 23 5.70 4.72 16.31
CA ASP A 23 5.81 6.17 16.57
C ASP A 23 6.08 6.94 15.27
N ALA A 24 5.14 6.87 14.32
CA ALA A 24 5.18 7.71 13.14
C ALA A 24 4.87 9.16 13.54
N LYS A 25 5.65 10.11 13.02
CA LYS A 25 5.53 11.54 13.41
C LYS A 25 4.15 12.16 13.13
N VAL A 26 3.44 11.66 12.14
CA VAL A 26 2.14 12.22 11.72
C VAL A 26 0.99 11.38 12.23
N ASP A 27 1.00 10.08 11.89
CA ASP A 27 -0.09 9.16 12.23
C ASP A 27 0.48 7.92 12.95
N PRO A 28 0.55 7.94 14.28
CA PRO A 28 0.95 6.78 15.05
C PRO A 28 -0.05 5.65 14.84
N PHE A 29 0.45 4.45 14.54
CA PHE A 29 -0.40 3.31 14.27
C PHE A 29 -0.06 2.10 15.12
N VAL A 30 -1.05 1.25 15.31
CA VAL A 30 -0.95 -0.03 16.00
C VAL A 30 -1.41 -1.13 15.06
N THR A 31 -0.60 -2.18 14.92
CA THR A 31 -1.01 -3.38 14.18
C THR A 31 -1.81 -4.27 15.11
N VAL A 32 -2.96 -4.76 14.64
CA VAL A 32 -3.85 -5.63 15.42
C VAL A 32 -4.18 -6.89 14.63
N GLU A 33 -4.44 -7.99 15.32
CA GLU A 33 -4.86 -9.24 14.70
C GLU A 33 -6.27 -9.12 14.12
N ALA A 34 -6.47 -9.70 12.92
CA ALA A 34 -7.74 -9.60 12.21
C ALA A 34 -8.93 -10.13 13.00
N ASP A 35 -8.75 -11.23 13.72
CA ASP A 35 -9.82 -11.88 14.47
C ASP A 35 -10.34 -11.04 15.65
N TRP A 36 -9.51 -10.11 16.15
CA TRP A 36 -9.84 -9.26 17.30
C TRP A 36 -10.27 -7.84 16.93
N ILE A 37 -10.31 -7.51 15.65
CA ILE A 37 -10.59 -6.12 15.22
C ILE A 37 -11.95 -5.61 15.70
N VAL A 38 -12.98 -6.45 15.71
CA VAL A 38 -14.33 -6.05 16.12
C VAL A 38 -14.38 -5.72 17.61
N GLU A 39 -13.82 -6.61 18.44
CA GLU A 39 -13.78 -6.45 19.89
C GLU A 39 -12.92 -5.23 20.29
N ILE A 40 -11.78 -5.04 19.61
CA ILE A 40 -10.92 -3.88 19.82
C ILE A 40 -11.67 -2.60 19.47
N CYS A 41 -12.39 -2.57 18.34
CA CYS A 41 -13.18 -1.42 17.93
C CYS A 41 -14.36 -1.14 18.87
N GLN A 42 -15.04 -2.17 19.35
CA GLN A 42 -16.11 -2.03 20.34
C GLN A 42 -15.58 -1.46 21.67
N PHE A 43 -14.45 -1.98 22.14
CA PHE A 43 -13.79 -1.46 23.32
C PHE A 43 -13.33 0.00 23.13
N ALA A 44 -12.71 0.30 22.00
CA ALA A 44 -12.26 1.65 21.68
C ALA A 44 -13.42 2.66 21.63
N GLN A 45 -14.60 2.23 21.20
CA GLN A 45 -15.82 3.07 21.19
C GLN A 45 -16.41 3.27 22.58
N ALA A 46 -16.45 2.20 23.41
CA ALA A 46 -17.21 2.19 24.66
C ALA A 46 -16.38 2.61 25.90
N GLU A 47 -15.06 2.44 25.84
CA GLU A 47 -14.18 2.66 27.00
C GLU A 47 -14.06 4.15 27.36
N ALA A 48 -14.26 4.45 28.65
CA ALA A 48 -14.16 5.81 29.16
C ALA A 48 -12.75 6.41 28.93
N GLY A 49 -12.71 7.59 28.31
CA GLY A 49 -11.49 8.30 27.93
C GLY A 49 -10.91 7.88 26.58
N LEU A 50 -11.40 6.80 25.94
CA LEU A 50 -11.15 6.49 24.52
C LEU A 50 -12.25 7.07 23.66
N GLU A 51 -13.48 6.57 23.81
CA GLU A 51 -14.70 7.07 23.19
C GLU A 51 -14.50 7.48 21.72
N PHE A 52 -13.92 6.52 20.93
CA PHE A 52 -13.77 6.71 19.49
C PHE A 52 -15.15 6.59 18.82
N ASP A 53 -15.85 7.70 18.73
CA ASP A 53 -17.19 7.81 18.19
C ASP A 53 -17.23 7.97 16.66
N TYR A 54 -16.09 8.25 16.04
CA TYR A 54 -15.98 8.49 14.61
C TYR A 54 -14.92 7.61 13.94
N CYS A 55 -15.38 6.77 12.98
CA CYS A 55 -14.52 6.09 12.02
C CYS A 55 -14.37 7.03 10.82
N GLU A 56 -13.21 7.67 10.72
CA GLU A 56 -12.93 8.69 9.72
C GLU A 56 -12.73 8.05 8.35
N ASP A 57 -11.92 6.98 8.30
CA ASP A 57 -11.63 6.27 7.06
C ASP A 57 -11.32 4.78 7.32
N VAL A 58 -11.66 3.95 6.33
CA VAL A 58 -11.19 2.57 6.21
C VAL A 58 -10.64 2.40 4.82
N THR A 59 -9.34 2.22 4.72
CA THR A 59 -8.65 2.07 3.43
C THR A 59 -7.77 0.84 3.40
N GLY A 60 -7.21 0.53 2.23
CA GLY A 60 -6.35 -0.64 2.07
C GLY A 60 -5.09 -0.35 1.27
N ILE A 61 -4.03 -1.08 1.57
CA ILE A 61 -2.74 -0.99 0.88
C ILE A 61 -2.34 -2.37 0.39
N ASP A 62 -2.12 -2.49 -0.92
CA ASP A 62 -1.63 -3.73 -1.53
C ASP A 62 -0.10 -3.80 -1.48
N TRP A 63 0.43 -4.86 -0.84
CA TRP A 63 1.87 -5.17 -0.73
C TRP A 63 2.22 -6.46 -1.48
N PRO A 64 2.40 -6.43 -2.81
CA PRO A 64 2.67 -7.63 -3.61
C PRO A 64 3.92 -8.38 -3.16
N ALA A 65 4.99 -7.65 -2.80
CA ALA A 65 6.25 -8.22 -2.36
C ALA A 65 6.13 -9.03 -1.06
N ARG A 66 5.19 -8.67 -0.19
CA ARG A 66 4.91 -9.34 1.08
C ARG A 66 3.76 -10.35 0.97
N LYS A 67 3.04 -10.37 -0.17
CA LYS A 67 1.83 -11.17 -0.42
C LYS A 67 0.71 -10.90 0.60
N LEU A 68 0.55 -9.65 1.01
CA LEU A 68 -0.47 -9.24 1.96
C LEU A 68 -1.17 -7.97 1.52
N ILE A 69 -2.38 -7.77 2.05
CA ILE A 69 -3.12 -6.51 2.01
C ILE A 69 -3.22 -6.00 3.45
N GLU A 70 -2.90 -4.74 3.65
CA GLU A 70 -2.99 -4.05 4.93
C GLU A 70 -4.25 -3.19 4.90
N ILE A 71 -5.16 -3.40 5.84
CA ILE A 71 -6.37 -2.59 6.03
C ILE A 71 -6.10 -1.61 7.15
N VAL A 72 -6.37 -0.35 6.90
CA VAL A 72 -6.04 0.78 7.78
C VAL A 72 -7.32 1.45 8.21
N TYR A 73 -7.54 1.55 9.51
CA TYR A 73 -8.69 2.19 10.13
C TYR A 73 -8.23 3.47 10.83
N HIS A 74 -8.76 4.61 10.42
CA HIS A 74 -8.54 5.89 11.07
C HIS A 74 -9.69 6.16 12.03
N LEU A 75 -9.37 6.17 13.33
CA LEU A 75 -10.35 6.38 14.39
C LEU A 75 -10.12 7.73 15.06
N PHE A 76 -11.18 8.47 15.27
CA PHE A 76 -11.17 9.77 15.90
C PHE A 76 -12.22 9.88 17.00
N SER A 77 -11.86 10.54 18.10
CA SER A 77 -12.80 10.91 19.18
C SER A 77 -13.12 12.39 19.09
N LEU A 78 -14.38 12.71 18.81
CA LEU A 78 -14.86 14.09 18.76
C LEU A 78 -14.82 14.74 20.15
N GLN A 79 -15.13 13.95 21.18
CA GLN A 79 -15.17 14.41 22.56
C GLN A 79 -13.77 14.74 23.09
N HIS A 80 -12.81 13.84 22.89
CA HIS A 80 -11.47 13.96 23.45
C HIS A 80 -10.47 14.56 22.47
N ARG A 81 -10.82 14.72 21.21
CA ARG A 81 -9.97 15.28 20.13
C ARG A 81 -8.63 14.57 20.00
N HIS A 82 -8.66 13.23 20.06
CA HIS A 82 -7.50 12.39 19.80
C HIS A 82 -7.81 11.39 18.70
N GLN A 83 -6.77 10.87 18.09
CA GLN A 83 -6.86 9.92 16.99
C GLN A 83 -5.92 8.74 17.22
N ILE A 84 -6.24 7.62 16.59
CA ILE A 84 -5.37 6.43 16.48
C ILE A 84 -5.62 5.76 15.15
N VAL A 85 -4.56 5.17 14.60
CA VAL A 85 -4.67 4.34 13.39
C VAL A 85 -4.47 2.89 13.79
N LEU A 86 -5.44 2.04 13.41
CA LEU A 86 -5.32 0.60 13.56
C LEU A 86 -5.04 -0.02 12.19
N LYS A 87 -4.12 -0.98 12.15
CA LYS A 87 -3.76 -1.71 10.93
C LYS A 87 -3.99 -3.19 11.12
N VAL A 88 -4.71 -3.77 10.17
CA VAL A 88 -4.96 -5.21 10.09
C VAL A 88 -4.30 -5.75 8.85
N VAL A 89 -3.65 -6.91 8.99
CA VAL A 89 -2.98 -7.58 7.88
C VAL A 89 -3.79 -8.81 7.46
N ALA A 90 -4.09 -8.92 6.16
CA ALA A 90 -4.77 -10.06 5.57
C ALA A 90 -3.93 -10.68 4.45
N ASP A 91 -4.10 -11.99 4.21
CA ASP A 91 -3.45 -12.66 3.07
C ASP A 91 -3.97 -12.10 1.75
N ARG A 92 -3.05 -11.82 0.82
CA ARG A 92 -3.40 -11.23 -0.48
C ARG A 92 -4.21 -12.16 -1.39
N GLY A 93 -4.04 -13.48 -1.22
CA GLY A 93 -4.73 -14.48 -2.04
C GLY A 93 -6.22 -14.52 -1.77
N GLN A 94 -6.62 -14.53 -0.51
CA GLN A 94 -8.01 -14.52 -0.04
C GLN A 94 -8.16 -13.57 1.15
N PRO A 95 -8.08 -12.26 0.94
CA PRO A 95 -8.13 -11.32 2.02
C PRO A 95 -9.52 -11.28 2.65
N SER A 96 -9.60 -11.61 3.94
CA SER A 96 -10.83 -11.61 4.71
C SER A 96 -10.57 -11.01 6.09
N VAL A 97 -11.45 -10.09 6.51
CA VAL A 97 -11.39 -9.41 7.80
C VAL A 97 -12.81 -9.27 8.34
N PRO A 98 -13.06 -9.40 9.66
CA PRO A 98 -14.37 -9.13 10.24
C PRO A 98 -14.81 -7.68 10.03
N SER A 99 -16.11 -7.47 9.73
CA SER A 99 -16.69 -6.15 9.49
C SER A 99 -16.90 -5.37 10.78
N VAL A 100 -16.50 -4.11 10.79
CA VAL A 100 -16.72 -3.18 11.92
C VAL A 100 -17.96 -2.28 11.71
N GLN A 101 -18.77 -2.53 10.68
CA GLN A 101 -20.00 -1.76 10.42
C GLN A 101 -21.02 -1.87 11.56
N GLY A 102 -20.94 -2.91 12.40
CA GLY A 102 -21.73 -3.05 13.61
C GLY A 102 -21.40 -2.00 14.68
N VAL A 103 -20.15 -1.55 14.68
CA VAL A 103 -19.62 -0.50 15.58
C VAL A 103 -19.93 0.89 15.01
N TRP A 104 -19.47 1.15 13.78
CA TRP A 104 -19.70 2.43 13.11
C TRP A 104 -20.45 2.24 11.80
N LYS A 105 -21.59 2.88 11.66
CA LYS A 105 -22.38 2.79 10.41
C LYS A 105 -21.67 3.34 9.18
N ALA A 106 -20.75 4.29 9.36
CA ALA A 106 -19.92 4.82 8.27
C ALA A 106 -19.03 3.75 7.62
N ALA A 107 -18.54 2.78 8.41
CA ALA A 107 -17.71 1.70 7.91
C ALA A 107 -18.39 0.85 6.83
N ASN A 108 -19.73 0.79 6.80
CA ASN A 108 -20.46 0.08 5.74
C ASN A 108 -20.03 0.51 4.33
N TRP A 109 -19.93 1.81 4.08
CA TRP A 109 -19.55 2.34 2.76
C TRP A 109 -18.06 2.22 2.50
N LEU A 110 -17.25 2.48 3.52
CA LEU A 110 -15.78 2.42 3.43
C LEU A 110 -15.28 0.98 3.20
N GLU A 111 -15.86 0.00 3.89
CA GLU A 111 -15.53 -1.42 3.68
C GLU A 111 -15.93 -1.89 2.27
N ARG A 112 -17.06 -1.45 1.75
CA ARG A 112 -17.48 -1.73 0.37
C ARG A 112 -16.54 -1.12 -0.65
N GLU A 113 -16.00 0.07 -0.40
CA GLU A 113 -14.99 0.68 -1.27
C GLU A 113 -13.71 -0.17 -1.27
N VAL A 114 -13.22 -0.58 -0.11
CA VAL A 114 -12.04 -1.46 -0.01
C VAL A 114 -12.26 -2.80 -0.70
N TYR A 115 -13.46 -3.38 -0.55
CA TYR A 115 -13.85 -4.58 -1.29
C TYR A 115 -13.83 -4.35 -2.79
N ASP A 116 -14.43 -3.27 -3.27
CA ASP A 116 -14.54 -2.99 -4.70
C ASP A 116 -13.17 -2.76 -5.34
N MET A 117 -12.31 -1.99 -4.67
CA MET A 117 -11.02 -1.57 -5.20
C MET A 117 -9.90 -2.61 -5.02
N LEU A 118 -9.90 -3.37 -3.92
CA LEU A 118 -8.83 -4.30 -3.55
C LEU A 118 -9.26 -5.76 -3.45
N GLY A 119 -10.57 -6.03 -3.37
CA GLY A 119 -11.11 -7.38 -3.25
C GLY A 119 -10.95 -7.97 -1.86
N VAL A 120 -11.00 -7.15 -0.82
CA VAL A 120 -11.02 -7.61 0.57
C VAL A 120 -12.45 -7.97 0.96
N SER A 121 -12.67 -9.18 1.43
CA SER A 121 -13.98 -9.61 1.94
C SER A 121 -14.14 -9.23 3.41
N PHE A 122 -15.24 -8.57 3.77
CA PHE A 122 -15.53 -8.26 5.16
C PHE A 122 -16.60 -9.20 5.71
N SER A 123 -16.20 -10.16 6.54
CA SER A 123 -17.10 -11.16 7.10
C SER A 123 -18.11 -10.51 8.06
N GLY A 124 -19.38 -10.90 7.95
CA GLY A 124 -20.46 -10.29 8.75
C GLY A 124 -20.97 -8.94 8.22
N HIS A 125 -20.44 -8.45 7.11
CA HIS A 125 -21.01 -7.26 6.45
C HIS A 125 -22.38 -7.59 5.83
N PRO A 126 -23.43 -6.76 6.03
CA PRO A 126 -24.79 -7.09 5.59
C PRO A 126 -25.00 -6.99 4.09
N ASP A 127 -24.22 -6.18 3.38
CA ASP A 127 -24.42 -5.90 1.95
C ASP A 127 -23.10 -5.59 1.25
N MET A 128 -22.38 -6.65 0.80
CA MET A 128 -21.06 -6.55 0.21
C MET A 128 -21.16 -6.44 -1.34
N ARG A 129 -21.87 -5.42 -1.82
CA ARG A 129 -21.96 -5.09 -3.25
C ARG A 129 -20.90 -4.06 -3.63
N ARG A 130 -20.49 -4.04 -4.91
CA ARG A 130 -19.67 -2.96 -5.47
C ARG A 130 -20.38 -1.61 -5.34
N ILE A 131 -19.63 -0.52 -5.26
CA ILE A 131 -20.18 0.84 -5.14
C ILE A 131 -19.58 1.83 -6.14
N LEU A 132 -18.34 1.66 -6.55
CA LEU A 132 -17.64 2.54 -7.49
C LEU A 132 -17.61 1.97 -8.91
N LEU A 133 -17.47 0.66 -9.02
CA LEU A 133 -17.41 -0.03 -10.29
C LEU A 133 -18.74 -0.71 -10.63
N PRO A 134 -19.06 -0.90 -11.91
CA PRO A 134 -20.17 -1.72 -12.36
C PRO A 134 -20.02 -3.17 -11.89
N ASP A 135 -21.15 -3.89 -11.74
CA ASP A 135 -21.17 -5.27 -11.25
C ASP A 135 -20.40 -6.24 -12.15
N ASP A 136 -20.36 -5.96 -13.46
CA ASP A 136 -19.69 -6.75 -14.48
C ASP A 136 -18.20 -6.40 -14.67
N TRP A 137 -17.68 -5.46 -13.88
CA TRP A 137 -16.26 -5.11 -13.94
C TRP A 137 -15.36 -6.24 -13.46
N VAL A 138 -14.31 -6.55 -14.23
CA VAL A 138 -13.38 -7.64 -13.93
C VAL A 138 -12.17 -7.14 -13.16
N GLY A 139 -11.94 -7.73 -11.98
CA GLY A 139 -10.77 -7.43 -11.14
C GLY A 139 -10.98 -6.27 -10.17
N HIS A 140 -9.87 -5.83 -9.59
CA HIS A 140 -9.80 -4.80 -8.55
C HIS A 140 -8.72 -3.77 -8.89
N PRO A 141 -9.10 -2.54 -9.30
CA PRO A 141 -8.20 -1.58 -9.93
C PRO A 141 -7.05 -1.07 -9.05
N LEU A 142 -7.20 -1.08 -7.73
CA LEU A 142 -6.14 -0.62 -6.84
C LEU A 142 -5.09 -1.68 -6.48
N ARG A 143 -5.27 -2.92 -6.94
CA ARG A 143 -4.19 -3.92 -6.84
C ARG A 143 -3.04 -3.54 -7.77
N LYS A 144 -1.81 -3.66 -7.29
CA LYS A 144 -0.60 -3.24 -8.03
C LYS A 144 -0.32 -4.03 -9.31
N ASP A 145 -0.84 -5.24 -9.42
CA ASP A 145 -0.75 -6.11 -10.59
C ASP A 145 -1.98 -6.02 -11.52
N TYR A 146 -2.93 -5.16 -11.19
CA TYR A 146 -4.10 -4.95 -12.02
C TYR A 146 -3.72 -4.38 -13.38
N GLN A 147 -4.26 -4.99 -14.43
CA GLN A 147 -4.14 -4.50 -15.80
C GLN A 147 -5.53 -4.17 -16.32
N GLU A 148 -5.70 -2.93 -16.73
CA GLU A 148 -6.96 -2.46 -17.30
C GLU A 148 -7.23 -3.17 -18.62
N ALA A 149 -8.48 -3.61 -18.82
CA ALA A 149 -8.91 -4.16 -20.09
C ALA A 149 -8.81 -3.09 -21.19
N GLY A 150 -8.43 -3.48 -22.41
CA GLY A 150 -8.26 -2.56 -23.53
C GLY A 150 -9.55 -1.88 -24.02
N GLY A 151 -10.71 -2.27 -23.46
CA GLY A 151 -12.00 -1.65 -23.73
C GLY A 151 -13.08 -2.17 -22.79
N TYR A 152 -14.13 -1.38 -22.62
CA TYR A 152 -15.30 -1.69 -21.82
C TYR A 152 -16.58 -1.28 -22.58
N HIS A 153 -17.54 -2.19 -22.73
CA HIS A 153 -18.80 -1.97 -23.44
C HIS A 153 -18.64 -1.33 -24.85
N GLY A 154 -17.62 -1.78 -25.60
CA GLY A 154 -17.34 -1.28 -26.96
C GLY A 154 -16.59 0.06 -27.00
N VAL A 155 -16.29 0.65 -25.85
CA VAL A 155 -15.45 1.84 -25.74
C VAL A 155 -14.02 1.41 -25.45
N THR A 156 -13.07 1.81 -26.30
CA THR A 156 -11.65 1.51 -26.09
C THR A 156 -11.04 2.43 -25.04
N ASN A 157 -10.37 1.84 -24.04
CA ASN A 157 -9.62 2.56 -23.01
C ASN A 157 -8.23 2.98 -23.48
N THR A 158 -7.82 2.53 -24.68
CA THR A 158 -6.51 2.86 -25.25
C THR A 158 -6.49 4.33 -25.67
N ARG A 159 -6.24 5.21 -24.73
CA ARG A 159 -5.88 6.59 -25.04
C ARG A 159 -4.39 6.63 -25.27
N PRO A 160 -3.92 6.88 -26.51
CA PRO A 160 -2.48 7.01 -26.75
C PRO A 160 -1.96 8.17 -25.91
N ASP A 161 -0.91 7.88 -25.12
CA ASP A 161 -0.28 8.87 -24.25
C ASP A 161 0.07 10.13 -25.06
N PRO A 162 -0.44 11.32 -24.67
CA PRO A 162 -0.12 12.57 -25.35
C PRO A 162 1.39 12.85 -25.43
N LEU A 163 2.17 12.39 -24.43
CA LEU A 163 3.61 12.56 -24.40
C LEU A 163 4.32 11.69 -25.44
N VAL A 164 3.84 10.48 -25.68
CA VAL A 164 4.36 9.61 -26.76
C VAL A 164 4.10 10.23 -28.11
N LYS A 165 2.90 10.76 -28.36
CA LYS A 165 2.57 11.48 -29.61
C LYS A 165 3.44 12.73 -29.80
N LEU A 166 3.67 13.49 -28.71
CA LEU A 166 4.52 14.67 -28.76
C LEU A 166 5.97 14.28 -29.04
N GLY A 167 6.48 13.23 -28.39
CA GLY A 167 7.81 12.70 -28.63
C GLY A 167 8.02 12.26 -30.08
N GLN A 168 7.04 11.57 -30.67
CA GLN A 168 7.06 11.18 -32.09
C GLN A 168 7.13 12.40 -33.01
N LYS A 169 6.31 13.43 -32.78
CA LYS A 169 6.34 14.67 -33.56
C LYS A 169 7.69 15.40 -33.46
N VAL A 170 8.22 15.53 -32.26
CA VAL A 170 9.54 16.15 -32.03
C VAL A 170 10.65 15.39 -32.77
N GLU A 171 10.59 14.06 -32.78
CA GLU A 171 11.58 13.24 -33.47
C GLU A 171 11.42 13.35 -35.01
N GLU A 172 10.19 13.43 -35.52
CA GLU A 172 9.91 13.69 -36.93
C GLU A 172 10.43 15.08 -37.38
N GLU A 173 10.17 16.11 -36.56
CA GLU A 173 10.68 17.46 -36.83
C GLU A 173 12.22 17.52 -36.77
N ARG A 174 12.86 16.84 -35.80
CA ARG A 174 14.31 16.71 -35.74
C ARG A 174 14.89 16.05 -36.99
N LYS A 175 14.28 14.97 -37.46
CA LYS A 175 14.68 14.30 -38.69
C LYS A 175 14.50 15.20 -39.93
N ALA A 176 13.41 15.94 -40.01
CA ALA A 176 13.17 16.90 -41.10
C ALA A 176 14.20 18.04 -41.10
N ILE A 177 14.52 18.59 -39.92
CA ILE A 177 15.57 19.62 -39.80
C ILE A 177 16.96 19.06 -40.16
N ALA A 178 17.29 17.86 -39.74
CA ALA A 178 18.57 17.22 -40.06
C ALA A 178 18.69 16.91 -41.57
N ALA A 179 17.58 16.54 -42.23
CA ALA A 179 17.54 16.31 -43.67
C ALA A 179 17.63 17.61 -44.50
N ALA A 180 17.15 18.73 -43.94
CA ALA A 180 17.20 20.05 -44.60
C ALA A 180 18.50 20.81 -44.33
N ALA A 181 19.34 20.33 -43.44
CA ALA A 181 20.65 20.96 -43.14
C ALA A 181 21.57 20.86 -44.36
N PRO A 182 22.16 21.98 -44.81
CA PRO A 182 23.16 21.95 -45.87
C PRO A 182 24.39 21.10 -45.47
N PRO A 183 25.02 20.41 -46.43
CA PRO A 183 26.19 19.59 -46.11
C PRO A 183 27.25 20.44 -45.40
N PRO A 184 28.00 19.88 -44.43
CA PRO A 184 29.00 20.63 -43.70
C PRO A 184 30.00 21.22 -44.68
N VAL A 185 30.12 22.56 -44.70
CA VAL A 185 31.09 23.26 -45.48
C VAL A 185 32.46 22.83 -45.00
N ALA A 186 33.23 22.13 -45.84
CA ALA A 186 34.61 21.74 -45.53
C ALA A 186 35.41 23.00 -45.26
N THR A 187 35.78 23.25 -44.02
CA THR A 187 36.71 24.28 -43.62
C THR A 187 38.06 23.96 -44.23
N PRO A 188 38.65 24.87 -45.06
CA PRO A 188 39.97 24.63 -45.58
C PRO A 188 40.98 24.54 -44.41
N ALA A 189 41.81 23.52 -44.44
CA ALA A 189 42.90 23.32 -43.47
C ALA A 189 43.78 24.58 -43.46
N THR A 190 43.67 25.38 -42.40
CA THR A 190 44.51 26.54 -42.18
C THR A 190 45.91 26.01 -41.76
N ALA A 191 46.89 26.32 -42.63
CA ALA A 191 48.29 26.03 -42.38
C ALA A 191 48.78 26.61 -41.05
N THR A 192 49.48 25.83 -40.31
CA THR A 192 50.12 26.16 -39.04
C THR A 192 51.20 27.24 -39.26
N PRO A 193 51.18 28.40 -38.59
CA PRO A 193 52.37 29.21 -38.44
C PRO A 193 53.13 28.75 -37.20
N SER A 194 54.35 28.28 -37.40
CA SER A 194 55.32 28.08 -36.33
C SER A 194 55.76 29.45 -35.78
N GLY A 195 55.50 29.73 -34.53
CA GLY A 195 56.02 30.91 -33.85
C GLY A 195 55.80 30.71 -32.34
N GLY A 196 56.88 30.34 -31.65
CA GLY A 196 56.88 30.16 -30.20
C GLY A 196 56.85 31.51 -29.50
N PHE A 197 56.10 31.57 -28.44
CA PHE A 197 56.37 32.41 -27.25
C PHE A 197 55.66 31.71 -26.07
N GLY A 198 56.48 31.30 -25.08
CA GLY A 198 56.00 30.76 -23.83
C GLY A 198 55.39 31.84 -22.94
N THR A 199 54.34 31.47 -22.23
CA THR A 199 54.06 32.00 -20.90
C THR A 199 53.22 30.96 -20.19
N ASP A 200 53.73 30.51 -19.05
CA ASP A 200 53.07 29.69 -18.06
C ASP A 200 51.72 30.25 -17.60
N SER A 201 50.68 29.48 -17.73
CA SER A 201 49.48 29.62 -16.90
C SER A 201 48.81 28.24 -16.76
N PRO A 202 48.50 27.79 -15.56
CA PRO A 202 47.90 26.48 -15.34
C PRO A 202 46.48 26.41 -15.86
N PRO A 203 46.01 25.25 -16.33
CA PRO A 203 44.63 25.11 -16.86
C PRO A 203 43.61 25.21 -15.75
N HIS A 204 42.64 26.09 -15.97
CA HIS A 204 41.47 26.25 -15.13
C HIS A 204 40.65 24.94 -15.20
N GLN A 205 40.65 24.17 -14.10
CA GLN A 205 39.74 23.05 -13.93
C GLN A 205 38.33 23.55 -13.63
N PRO A 206 37.27 23.06 -14.34
CA PRO A 206 35.90 23.32 -13.93
C PRO A 206 35.61 22.58 -12.61
N PRO A 207 34.70 23.11 -11.75
CA PRO A 207 34.40 22.49 -10.46
C PRO A 207 33.78 21.10 -10.66
N ARG A 208 34.46 20.10 -10.09
CA ARG A 208 33.94 18.74 -9.98
C ARG A 208 32.69 18.76 -9.10
N ALA A 209 31.55 18.41 -9.69
CA ALA A 209 30.36 18.03 -8.92
C ALA A 209 30.66 16.71 -8.19
N SER A 210 30.85 16.80 -6.87
CA SER A 210 30.98 15.67 -5.98
C SER A 210 29.59 15.10 -5.65
N HIS A 211 29.12 14.16 -6.44
CA HIS A 211 28.13 13.21 -5.99
C HIS A 211 28.76 11.82 -6.03
N ALA A 212 29.31 11.41 -4.89
CA ALA A 212 29.66 10.03 -4.65
C ALA A 212 28.37 9.21 -4.46
N PRO A 213 28.23 8.04 -5.08
CA PRO A 213 27.14 7.14 -4.74
C PRO A 213 27.42 6.52 -3.38
N VAL A 214 26.48 6.68 -2.47
CA VAL A 214 26.47 5.98 -1.18
C VAL A 214 26.27 4.49 -1.48
N ALA A 215 27.29 3.69 -1.27
CA ALA A 215 27.19 2.24 -1.31
C ALA A 215 26.29 1.76 -0.16
N ALA A 216 25.13 1.24 -0.51
CA ALA A 216 24.28 0.52 0.42
C ALA A 216 24.95 -0.82 0.75
N THR A 217 25.55 -0.92 1.92
CA THR A 217 25.99 -2.19 2.50
C THR A 217 24.75 -2.97 2.94
N ASN A 218 24.40 -3.95 2.11
CA ASN A 218 23.33 -4.91 2.37
C ASN A 218 23.89 -5.99 3.29
N THR A 219 23.76 -5.80 4.61
CA THR A 219 24.08 -6.83 5.59
C THR A 219 22.83 -7.67 5.80
N ALA A 220 22.79 -8.84 5.20
CA ALA A 220 21.75 -9.85 5.45
C ALA A 220 21.87 -10.39 6.89
N PRO A 221 20.79 -10.52 7.65
CA PRO A 221 20.81 -11.27 8.89
C PRO A 221 20.78 -12.76 8.61
N ALA A 222 21.60 -13.48 9.36
CA ALA A 222 21.80 -14.93 9.32
C ALA A 222 20.49 -15.70 9.52
N SER A 223 20.32 -16.74 8.72
CA SER A 223 19.29 -17.77 8.84
C SER A 223 19.43 -18.55 10.15
N VAL A 224 18.45 -18.44 11.03
CA VAL A 224 18.31 -19.36 12.17
C VAL A 224 17.31 -20.44 11.74
N SER A 225 17.81 -21.63 11.49
CA SER A 225 17.01 -22.86 11.35
C SER A 225 16.39 -23.22 12.70
N ALA A 226 15.09 -23.05 12.85
CA ALA A 226 14.32 -23.63 13.92
C ALA A 226 13.49 -24.80 13.36
N THR A 227 13.90 -26.01 13.70
CA THR A 227 13.18 -27.25 13.48
C THR A 227 11.98 -27.28 14.43
N ALA A 228 10.78 -26.98 13.95
CA ALA A 228 9.56 -27.15 14.72
C ALA A 228 8.94 -28.50 14.43
N THR A 229 8.98 -29.39 15.43
CA THR A 229 8.28 -30.66 15.49
C THR A 229 6.79 -30.38 15.67
N ALA A 230 5.97 -30.85 14.72
CA ALA A 230 4.52 -30.74 14.79
C ALA A 230 3.95 -31.69 15.87
N PRO A 231 2.99 -31.28 16.71
CA PRO A 231 2.22 -32.23 17.53
C PRO A 231 1.10 -32.86 16.72
N ALA A 232 0.87 -34.18 16.99
CA ALA A 232 -0.14 -35.00 16.38
C ALA A 232 -1.57 -34.54 16.70
N PRO A 233 -2.57 -34.78 15.81
CA PRO A 233 -3.95 -34.38 16.02
C PRO A 233 -4.63 -35.23 17.11
N ALA A 234 -5.29 -34.55 18.04
CA ALA A 234 -6.13 -35.18 19.06
C ALA A 234 -7.42 -35.75 18.44
N THR A 235 -7.70 -37.02 18.76
CA THR A 235 -8.86 -37.78 18.36
C THR A 235 -10.13 -37.16 18.98
N ALA A 236 -11.12 -36.83 18.16
CA ALA A 236 -12.43 -36.36 18.61
C ALA A 236 -13.22 -37.54 19.24
N PRO A 237 -14.00 -37.32 20.34
CA PRO A 237 -14.92 -38.33 20.88
C PRO A 237 -16.19 -38.48 20.04
N ALA A 238 -16.66 -39.70 19.92
CA ALA A 238 -17.86 -40.10 19.17
C ALA A 238 -19.16 -39.51 19.83
N PRO A 239 -20.21 -39.23 19.04
CA PRO A 239 -21.48 -38.75 19.60
C PRO A 239 -22.30 -39.89 20.24
N ASP A 240 -22.76 -39.62 21.47
CA ASP A 240 -23.69 -40.47 22.20
C ASP A 240 -25.05 -40.57 21.50
N LYS A 241 -25.48 -41.80 21.27
CA LYS A 241 -26.84 -42.15 20.84
C LYS A 241 -27.81 -41.88 21.99
N LYS A 242 -28.66 -40.88 21.88
CA LYS A 242 -29.85 -40.76 22.72
C LYS A 242 -30.95 -41.67 22.16
N GLU A 243 -31.31 -42.68 22.95
CA GLU A 243 -32.52 -43.46 22.81
C GLU A 243 -33.75 -42.58 22.97
N SER A 244 -34.74 -42.81 22.10
CA SER A 244 -36.08 -42.27 22.24
C SER A 244 -36.90 -43.21 23.17
N PRO A 245 -37.67 -42.68 24.15
CA PRO A 245 -38.71 -43.46 24.79
C PRO A 245 -39.99 -43.29 24.02
N ASN A 246 -40.59 -44.45 23.68
CA ASN A 246 -41.97 -44.66 23.29
C ASN A 246 -42.89 -44.28 24.44
N GLY A 247 -44.01 -43.61 24.11
CA GLY A 247 -45.15 -43.36 25.00
C GLY A 247 -46.14 -42.43 24.31
#